data_a13d2f27e7d54f4da3fa5473182a2335
#
_entry.id   a13d2f27e7d54f4da3fa5473182a2335
#
_cell.length_a   1.000
_cell.length_b   1.000
_cell.length_c   1.000
_cell.angle_alpha   90.00
_cell.angle_beta   90.00
_cell.angle_gamma   90.00
#
_symmetry.space_group_name_H-M   'P 1'
#
loop_
_entity.id
_entity.type
_entity.pdbx_description
1 polymer ?
#
loop_
_entity_poly.entity_id
_entity_poly.type
_entity_poly.pdbx_seq_one_letter_code
_entity_poly.pdbx_strand_id
1 'polypeptide(L)'
;MMILGRRMLKIGLAVLLISSSTTAEELMKDNFESQPETRWSYFSDQVMGGISQGRVTFGSQDGESFAHMTGQVSTENNGGFIQLRRVIAKNSVDSAAGVYIKVRGNGQQYYLHLRTAGTLLPWQYYQASFASTSDWQTVRVPLSDFVRSGNWLSKAIRASSIRSIGIVAYGRDHSADLQIAEIGFY
;
A
#
# COMPACT_ATOMS: atom_id res chain seq x y z
N MET A 1 -67.00 -48.71 -29.41
CA MET A 1 -66.81 -48.11 -28.07
C MET A 1 -65.34 -47.74 -27.94
N MET A 2 -64.99 -46.46 -28.27
CA MET A 2 -63.63 -45.97 -28.32
C MET A 2 -63.30 -45.33 -26.99
N ILE A 3 -62.24 -45.82 -26.34
CA ILE A 3 -61.69 -45.22 -25.08
C ILE A 3 -60.52 -44.32 -25.45
N LEU A 4 -60.70 -42.99 -25.24
CA LEU A 4 -59.74 -41.99 -25.47
C LEU A 4 -58.76 -41.83 -24.27
N GLY A 5 -57.52 -42.26 -24.45
CA GLY A 5 -56.50 -42.13 -23.39
C GLY A 5 -55.98 -40.69 -23.34
N ARG A 6 -56.20 -40.02 -22.22
CA ARG A 6 -55.59 -38.69 -21.90
C ARG A 6 -54.13 -38.87 -21.56
N ARG A 7 -53.19 -38.34 -22.39
CA ARG A 7 -51.79 -38.17 -22.05
C ARG A 7 -51.64 -36.91 -21.19
N MET A 8 -51.22 -37.07 -19.93
CA MET A 8 -50.78 -35.96 -19.07
C MET A 8 -49.35 -35.56 -19.43
N LEU A 9 -49.21 -34.33 -19.91
CA LEU A 9 -47.91 -33.67 -20.15
C LEU A 9 -47.38 -33.15 -18.81
N LYS A 10 -46.30 -33.74 -18.30
CA LYS A 10 -45.57 -33.21 -17.12
C LYS A 10 -44.62 -32.15 -17.56
N ILE A 11 -44.93 -30.87 -17.26
CA ILE A 11 -44.01 -29.74 -17.46
C ILE A 11 -43.08 -29.76 -16.27
N GLY A 12 -41.83 -30.15 -16.49
CA GLY A 12 -40.74 -30.04 -15.51
C GLY A 12 -40.22 -28.60 -15.46
N LEU A 13 -40.44 -27.91 -14.35
CA LEU A 13 -39.87 -26.60 -14.09
C LEU A 13 -38.39 -26.78 -13.72
N ALA A 14 -37.49 -26.48 -14.65
CA ALA A 14 -36.05 -26.44 -14.38
C ALA A 14 -35.73 -25.12 -13.65
N VAL A 15 -35.43 -25.19 -12.36
CA VAL A 15 -34.90 -24.05 -11.59
C VAL A 15 -33.44 -23.91 -11.88
N LEU A 16 -33.06 -22.86 -12.64
CA LEU A 16 -31.69 -22.49 -12.92
C LEU A 16 -31.11 -21.78 -11.66
N LEU A 17 -30.31 -22.48 -10.87
CA LEU A 17 -29.56 -21.89 -9.77
C LEU A 17 -28.39 -21.06 -10.36
N ILE A 18 -28.57 -19.76 -10.43
CA ILE A 18 -27.50 -18.84 -10.77
C ILE A 18 -26.61 -18.70 -9.53
N SER A 19 -25.49 -19.43 -9.49
CA SER A 19 -24.44 -19.25 -8.49
C SER A 19 -23.74 -17.92 -8.77
N SER A 20 -24.09 -16.88 -8.03
CA SER A 20 -23.33 -15.62 -7.99
C SER A 20 -22.00 -15.90 -7.32
N SER A 21 -20.94 -16.14 -8.08
CA SER A 21 -19.57 -16.09 -7.57
C SER A 21 -19.27 -14.64 -7.24
N THR A 22 -19.31 -14.29 -5.96
CA THR A 22 -18.74 -13.05 -5.45
C THR A 22 -17.22 -13.18 -5.62
N THR A 23 -16.66 -12.57 -6.68
CA THR A 23 -15.22 -12.36 -6.79
C THR A 23 -14.85 -11.43 -5.64
N ALA A 24 -14.07 -11.93 -4.67
CA ALA A 24 -13.47 -11.07 -3.66
C ALA A 24 -12.65 -10.01 -4.42
N GLU A 25 -12.93 -8.73 -4.17
CA GLU A 25 -12.20 -7.62 -4.76
C GLU A 25 -10.73 -7.74 -4.35
N GLU A 26 -9.83 -7.90 -5.34
CA GLU A 26 -8.41 -8.03 -5.07
C GLU A 26 -7.88 -6.67 -4.61
N LEU A 27 -7.43 -6.61 -3.35
CA LEU A 27 -6.86 -5.40 -2.78
C LEU A 27 -5.57 -5.01 -3.51
N MET A 28 -5.30 -3.69 -3.56
CA MET A 28 -4.10 -3.15 -4.20
C MET A 28 -2.85 -3.82 -3.66
N LYS A 29 -2.03 -4.33 -4.57
CA LYS A 29 -0.65 -4.79 -4.34
C LYS A 29 0.27 -4.29 -5.45
N ASP A 30 1.57 -4.24 -5.18
CA ASP A 30 2.62 -3.88 -6.14
C ASP A 30 3.90 -4.66 -5.84
N ASN A 31 4.40 -5.36 -6.82
CA ASN A 31 5.66 -6.11 -6.78
C ASN A 31 6.76 -5.45 -7.62
N PHE A 32 6.59 -4.20 -7.98
CA PHE A 32 7.52 -3.37 -8.77
C PHE A 32 7.88 -3.93 -10.16
N GLU A 33 7.10 -4.86 -10.69
CA GLU A 33 7.16 -5.24 -12.10
C GLU A 33 6.50 -4.19 -13.01
N SER A 34 6.76 -4.27 -14.31
CA SER A 34 6.07 -3.51 -15.37
C SER A 34 5.97 -2.00 -15.11
N GLN A 35 7.07 -1.28 -15.35
CA GLN A 35 7.14 0.19 -15.34
C GLN A 35 6.73 0.82 -13.97
N PRO A 36 7.33 0.41 -12.83
CA PRO A 36 6.97 0.93 -11.52
C PRO A 36 7.15 2.46 -11.41
N GLU A 37 8.07 3.07 -12.16
CA GLU A 37 8.31 4.52 -12.25
C GLU A 37 7.08 5.31 -12.71
N THR A 38 6.12 4.67 -13.36
CA THR A 38 4.85 5.33 -13.76
C THR A 38 3.86 5.44 -12.61
N ARG A 39 4.03 4.64 -11.55
CA ARG A 39 3.13 4.53 -10.40
C ARG A 39 3.72 5.09 -9.11
N TRP A 40 5.04 5.07 -9.01
CA TRP A 40 5.77 5.49 -7.82
C TRP A 40 6.56 6.76 -8.08
N SER A 41 6.51 7.70 -7.15
CA SER A 41 7.25 8.96 -7.21
C SER A 41 8.16 9.10 -6.01
N TYR A 42 9.43 9.41 -6.24
CA TYR A 42 10.38 9.79 -5.21
C TYR A 42 10.33 11.30 -4.96
N PHE A 43 10.44 11.68 -3.70
CA PHE A 43 10.72 13.06 -3.29
C PHE A 43 11.34 13.10 -1.90
N SER A 44 11.98 14.22 -1.57
CA SER A 44 12.62 14.47 -0.28
C SER A 44 12.14 15.78 0.32
N ASP A 45 12.61 16.09 1.50
CA ASP A 45 12.37 17.36 2.20
C ASP A 45 12.88 18.60 1.45
N GLN A 46 13.67 18.43 0.40
CA GLN A 46 14.11 19.54 -0.48
C GLN A 46 12.92 20.33 -1.06
N VAL A 47 11.74 19.72 -1.20
CA VAL A 47 10.50 20.39 -1.63
C VAL A 47 10.03 21.47 -0.64
N MET A 48 10.61 21.50 0.57
CA MET A 48 10.27 22.44 1.65
C MET A 48 11.53 23.07 2.28
N GLY A 49 12.68 22.99 1.60
CA GLY A 49 13.94 23.63 2.02
C GLY A 49 14.88 22.77 2.85
N GLY A 50 14.55 21.50 3.08
CA GLY A 50 15.45 20.52 3.70
C GLY A 50 16.62 20.15 2.80
N ILE A 51 17.58 19.41 3.34
CA ILE A 51 18.82 19.05 2.64
C ILE A 51 19.04 17.54 2.49
N SER A 52 18.07 16.72 2.85
CA SER A 52 18.13 15.27 2.64
C SER A 52 18.33 14.95 1.16
N GLN A 53 19.21 13.99 0.87
CA GLN A 53 19.53 13.57 -0.49
C GLN A 53 19.33 12.08 -0.64
N GLY A 54 18.79 11.67 -1.76
CA GLY A 54 18.59 10.26 -2.04
C GLY A 54 18.04 10.02 -3.43
N ARG A 55 17.79 8.74 -3.70
CA ARG A 55 17.18 8.30 -4.94
C ARG A 55 16.44 7.00 -4.75
N VAL A 56 15.62 6.67 -5.71
CA VAL A 56 15.04 5.33 -5.87
C VAL A 56 15.41 4.81 -7.25
N THR A 57 15.85 3.57 -7.31
CA THR A 57 16.05 2.82 -8.54
C THR A 57 15.14 1.60 -8.53
N PHE A 58 14.74 1.13 -9.69
CA PHE A 58 13.98 -0.10 -9.85
C PHE A 58 14.87 -1.13 -10.54
N GLY A 59 14.84 -2.36 -10.06
CA GLY A 59 15.67 -3.45 -10.58
C GLY A 59 15.07 -4.80 -10.30
N SER A 60 15.76 -5.84 -10.76
CA SER A 60 15.43 -7.23 -10.45
C SER A 60 16.67 -8.01 -10.12
N GLN A 61 16.59 -8.97 -9.21
CA GLN A 61 17.63 -9.90 -8.85
C GLN A 61 16.99 -11.27 -8.54
N ASP A 62 17.56 -12.33 -9.11
CA ASP A 62 17.08 -13.71 -8.92
C ASP A 62 15.59 -13.90 -9.27
N GLY A 63 15.09 -13.13 -10.26
CA GLY A 63 13.69 -13.17 -10.70
C GLY A 63 12.73 -12.36 -9.84
N GLU A 64 13.19 -11.67 -8.80
CA GLU A 64 12.38 -10.80 -7.95
C GLU A 64 12.66 -9.33 -8.28
N SER A 65 11.61 -8.60 -8.65
CA SER A 65 11.67 -7.16 -8.89
C SER A 65 11.60 -6.40 -7.58
N PHE A 66 12.26 -5.24 -7.52
CA PHE A 66 12.24 -4.41 -6.30
C PHE A 66 12.47 -2.92 -6.60
N ALA A 67 11.99 -2.07 -5.70
CA ALA A 67 12.44 -0.70 -5.57
C ALA A 67 13.60 -0.63 -4.57
N HIS A 68 14.64 0.14 -4.86
CA HIS A 68 15.79 0.35 -3.98
C HIS A 68 15.89 1.84 -3.64
N MET A 69 15.56 2.19 -2.41
CA MET A 69 15.64 3.54 -1.87
C MET A 69 16.94 3.71 -1.09
N THR A 70 17.80 4.63 -1.53
CA THR A 70 19.07 4.95 -0.88
C THR A 70 19.20 6.47 -0.66
N GLY A 71 19.90 6.88 0.41
CA GLY A 71 20.17 8.29 0.63
C GLY A 71 20.68 8.63 2.03
N GLN A 72 20.90 9.93 2.23
CA GLN A 72 21.23 10.54 3.51
C GLN A 72 20.07 11.41 3.96
N VAL A 73 19.46 11.06 5.07
CA VAL A 73 18.43 11.88 5.72
C VAL A 73 19.12 12.84 6.66
N SER A 74 18.76 14.12 6.58
CA SER A 74 19.22 15.17 7.49
C SER A 74 18.05 15.95 8.03
N THR A 75 18.07 16.22 9.33
CA THR A 75 17.05 17.03 10.02
C THR A 75 17.34 18.53 9.98
N GLU A 76 18.46 18.94 9.36
CA GLU A 76 18.77 20.35 9.16
C GLU A 76 17.68 21.04 8.32
N ASN A 77 17.54 22.35 8.53
CA ASN A 77 16.55 23.20 7.86
C ASN A 77 15.09 22.73 8.02
N ASN A 78 14.76 22.10 9.16
CA ASN A 78 13.45 21.49 9.41
C ASN A 78 13.08 20.41 8.38
N GLY A 79 14.08 19.77 7.76
CA GLY A 79 13.93 18.62 6.90
C GLY A 79 13.73 17.32 7.68
N GLY A 80 14.18 16.22 7.12
CA GLY A 80 14.26 14.94 7.81
C GLY A 80 13.54 13.79 7.11
N PHE A 81 13.42 13.79 5.77
CA PHE A 81 12.88 12.64 5.06
C PHE A 81 13.34 12.49 3.62
N ILE A 82 13.34 11.23 3.19
CA ILE A 82 13.24 10.80 1.79
C ILE A 82 12.08 9.82 1.68
N GLN A 83 11.32 9.86 0.59
CA GLN A 83 10.08 9.11 0.45
C GLN A 83 9.87 8.57 -0.96
N LEU A 84 9.40 7.33 -1.05
CA LEU A 84 8.79 6.75 -2.24
C LEU A 84 7.27 6.66 -2.02
N ARG A 85 6.45 7.26 -2.89
CA ARG A 85 5.00 7.36 -2.73
C ARG A 85 4.23 6.89 -3.96
N ARG A 86 3.10 6.24 -3.70
CA ARG A 86 2.12 5.86 -4.71
C ARG A 86 0.73 6.40 -4.36
N VAL A 87 0.00 6.87 -5.37
CA VAL A 87 -1.43 7.19 -5.27
C VAL A 87 -2.24 5.90 -5.28
N ILE A 88 -3.25 5.83 -4.44
CA ILE A 88 -4.16 4.70 -4.32
C ILE A 88 -5.48 5.07 -5.02
N ALA A 89 -5.89 4.23 -5.96
CA ALA A 89 -7.17 4.39 -6.64
C ALA A 89 -8.33 4.27 -5.65
N LYS A 90 -9.41 5.00 -5.88
CA LYS A 90 -10.63 4.83 -5.08
C LYS A 90 -11.13 3.40 -5.17
N ASN A 91 -11.66 2.90 -4.08
CA ASN A 91 -12.27 1.58 -3.92
C ASN A 91 -11.30 0.38 -3.99
N SER A 92 -10.02 0.59 -4.30
CA SER A 92 -9.05 -0.52 -4.42
C SER A 92 -8.54 -1.07 -3.09
N VAL A 93 -8.96 -0.48 -1.96
CA VAL A 93 -8.51 -0.87 -0.61
C VAL A 93 -9.64 -0.79 0.43
N ASP A 94 -10.90 -0.74 0.02
CA ASP A 94 -12.04 -0.41 0.90
C ASP A 94 -12.24 -1.42 2.05
N SER A 95 -11.89 -2.67 1.83
CA SER A 95 -11.97 -3.76 2.82
C SER A 95 -10.66 -4.01 3.57
N ALA A 96 -9.62 -3.17 3.37
CA ALA A 96 -8.31 -3.40 3.96
C ALA A 96 -8.33 -3.31 5.50
N ALA A 97 -7.71 -4.30 6.14
CA ALA A 97 -7.45 -4.32 7.57
C ALA A 97 -6.04 -3.78 7.91
N GLY A 98 -5.11 -3.80 6.95
CA GLY A 98 -3.73 -3.37 7.15
C GLY A 98 -2.94 -3.27 5.86
N VAL A 99 -1.65 -2.96 6.03
CA VAL A 99 -0.64 -2.91 4.98
C VAL A 99 0.38 -4.01 5.25
N TYR A 100 0.83 -4.71 4.21
CA TYR A 100 2.01 -5.55 4.28
C TYR A 100 3.10 -5.03 3.35
N ILE A 101 4.35 -5.28 3.72
CA ILE A 101 5.51 -4.89 2.91
C ILE A 101 6.61 -5.95 3.03
N LYS A 102 7.15 -6.40 1.88
CA LYS A 102 8.31 -7.29 1.82
C LYS A 102 9.56 -6.48 1.58
N VAL A 103 10.47 -6.47 2.56
CA VAL A 103 11.64 -5.60 2.58
C VAL A 103 12.90 -6.30 3.06
N ARG A 104 14.06 -5.77 2.66
CA ARG A 104 15.35 -5.94 3.32
C ARG A 104 16.10 -4.60 3.32
N GLY A 105 17.03 -4.41 4.26
CA GLY A 105 17.76 -3.15 4.36
C GLY A 105 18.87 -3.18 5.40
N ASN A 106 19.33 -2.01 5.77
CA ASN A 106 20.52 -1.77 6.60
C ASN A 106 20.27 -1.80 8.12
N GLY A 107 19.20 -2.44 8.60
CA GLY A 107 18.88 -2.53 10.03
C GLY A 107 18.24 -1.26 10.60
N GLN A 108 17.96 -0.27 9.78
CA GLN A 108 17.34 0.98 10.22
C GLN A 108 15.82 0.84 10.35
N GLN A 109 15.22 1.73 11.13
CA GLN A 109 13.78 1.90 11.22
C GLN A 109 13.30 2.81 10.07
N TYR A 110 12.24 2.38 9.40
CA TYR A 110 11.53 3.09 8.35
C TYR A 110 10.06 3.25 8.72
N TYR A 111 9.32 4.00 7.91
CA TYR A 111 7.90 4.30 8.18
C TYR A 111 7.04 4.06 6.95
N LEU A 112 5.81 3.65 7.19
CA LEU A 112 4.73 3.73 6.24
C LEU A 112 3.93 4.99 6.54
N HIS A 113 3.71 5.84 5.54
CA HIS A 113 2.83 6.98 5.62
C HIS A 113 1.57 6.73 4.80
N LEU A 114 0.40 6.87 5.39
CA LEU A 114 -0.88 6.85 4.71
C LEU A 114 -1.48 8.26 4.69
N ARG A 115 -1.95 8.68 3.52
CA ARG A 115 -2.78 9.87 3.41
C ARG A 115 -4.19 9.47 3.02
N THR A 116 -5.17 10.17 3.57
CA THR A 116 -6.60 9.91 3.38
C THR A 116 -7.28 11.09 2.71
N ALA A 117 -8.54 10.95 2.35
CA ALA A 117 -9.34 12.08 1.87
C ALA A 117 -9.44 13.24 2.87
N GLY A 118 -9.19 12.96 4.17
CA GLY A 118 -9.19 13.98 5.23
C GLY A 118 -7.83 14.64 5.47
N THR A 119 -6.74 14.21 4.80
CA THR A 119 -5.42 14.83 4.90
C THR A 119 -5.26 15.92 3.83
N LEU A 120 -5.58 17.16 4.18
CA LEU A 120 -5.61 18.29 3.23
C LEU A 120 -4.25 18.97 3.09
N LEU A 121 -3.47 19.03 4.19
CA LEU A 121 -2.19 19.74 4.24
C LEU A 121 -1.01 18.78 4.03
N PRO A 122 0.12 19.23 3.46
CA PRO A 122 1.28 18.37 3.15
C PRO A 122 1.81 17.59 4.36
N TRP A 123 1.80 18.17 5.54
CA TRP A 123 2.28 17.57 6.80
C TRP A 123 1.26 16.70 7.52
N GLN A 124 0.07 16.51 6.95
CA GLN A 124 -0.95 15.63 7.49
C GLN A 124 -0.81 14.23 6.89
N TYR A 125 -0.58 13.24 7.75
CA TYR A 125 -0.48 11.83 7.39
C TYR A 125 -0.75 10.96 8.63
N TYR A 126 -0.87 9.69 8.41
CA TYR A 126 -0.83 8.65 9.44
C TYR A 126 0.43 7.84 9.23
N GLN A 127 1.16 7.54 10.31
CA GLN A 127 2.42 6.81 10.22
C GLN A 127 2.42 5.57 11.09
N ALA A 128 3.10 4.54 10.62
CA ALA A 128 3.51 3.39 11.42
C ALA A 128 4.94 3.02 11.07
N SER A 129 5.73 2.64 12.08
CA SER A 129 7.12 2.26 11.88
C SER A 129 7.27 0.77 11.62
N PHE A 130 8.35 0.41 10.91
CA PHE A 130 8.84 -0.96 10.80
C PHE A 130 10.37 -0.97 10.79
N ALA A 131 10.96 -2.07 11.26
CA ALA A 131 12.39 -2.27 11.16
C ALA A 131 12.73 -3.05 9.88
N SER A 132 13.92 -2.80 9.31
CA SER A 132 14.49 -3.62 8.25
C SER A 132 15.59 -4.51 8.80
N THR A 133 15.86 -5.62 8.12
CA THR A 133 16.99 -6.52 8.36
C THR A 133 17.73 -6.75 7.06
N SER A 134 18.93 -7.37 7.12
CA SER A 134 19.69 -7.74 5.92
C SER A 134 18.97 -8.79 5.06
N ASP A 135 18.09 -9.57 5.65
CA ASP A 135 17.33 -10.61 4.97
C ASP A 135 15.95 -10.12 4.58
N TRP A 136 15.38 -10.71 3.52
CA TRP A 136 14.00 -10.45 3.14
C TRP A 136 13.03 -10.88 4.23
N GLN A 137 12.20 -9.95 4.64
CA GLN A 137 11.11 -10.18 5.59
C GLN A 137 9.82 -9.53 5.13
N THR A 138 8.69 -10.12 5.49
CA THR A 138 7.37 -9.51 5.29
C THR A 138 6.88 -8.96 6.62
N VAL A 139 6.68 -7.65 6.66
CA VAL A 139 6.09 -6.95 7.81
C VAL A 139 4.61 -6.69 7.52
N ARG A 140 3.75 -6.95 8.50
CA ARG A 140 2.31 -6.64 8.43
C ARG A 140 1.98 -5.59 9.48
N VAL A 141 1.31 -4.52 9.06
CA VAL A 141 0.97 -3.38 9.91
C VAL A 141 -0.54 -3.14 9.83
N PRO A 142 -1.31 -3.48 10.88
CA PRO A 142 -2.74 -3.17 10.95
C PRO A 142 -3.02 -1.68 10.83
N LEU A 143 -4.16 -1.28 10.26
CA LEU A 143 -4.54 0.14 10.17
C LEU A 143 -4.68 0.79 11.57
N SER A 144 -4.97 0.00 12.61
CA SER A 144 -5.02 0.44 14.00
C SER A 144 -3.69 0.96 14.56
N ASP A 145 -2.57 0.50 13.99
CA ASP A 145 -1.22 0.83 14.48
C ASP A 145 -0.68 2.13 13.89
N PHE A 146 -1.40 2.69 12.93
CA PHE A 146 -1.04 3.98 12.34
C PHE A 146 -1.45 5.15 13.24
N VAL A 147 -0.48 5.96 13.62
CA VAL A 147 -0.66 7.14 14.46
C VAL A 147 -0.78 8.38 13.56
N ARG A 148 -1.77 9.22 13.83
CA ARG A 148 -1.97 10.50 13.13
C ARG A 148 -0.87 11.51 13.45
N SER A 149 -0.42 12.28 12.45
CA SER A 149 0.61 13.32 12.60
C SER A 149 0.10 14.57 13.35
N GLY A 150 -1.19 14.72 13.56
CA GLY A 150 -1.77 15.86 14.25
C GLY A 150 -3.20 15.62 14.74
N ASN A 151 -3.60 16.41 15.73
CA ASN A 151 -4.89 16.24 16.43
C ASN A 151 -6.13 16.56 15.58
N TRP A 152 -5.97 17.24 14.46
CA TRP A 152 -7.04 17.57 13.52
C TRP A 152 -7.48 16.37 12.64
N LEU A 153 -6.68 15.32 12.61
CA LEU A 153 -7.02 14.10 11.89
C LEU A 153 -7.88 13.17 12.75
N SER A 154 -8.71 12.37 12.12
CA SER A 154 -9.47 11.30 12.78
C SER A 154 -8.52 10.36 13.53
N LYS A 155 -8.93 9.84 14.70
CA LYS A 155 -8.12 8.85 15.44
C LYS A 155 -7.98 7.53 14.67
N ALA A 156 -9.00 7.14 13.94
CA ALA A 156 -9.03 5.90 13.19
C ALA A 156 -9.01 6.17 11.68
N ILE A 157 -8.27 5.35 10.94
CA ILE A 157 -8.26 5.33 9.48
C ILE A 157 -9.43 4.45 9.01
N ARG A 158 -10.24 4.98 8.09
CA ARG A 158 -11.15 4.16 7.29
C ARG A 158 -10.45 3.78 6.00
N ALA A 159 -10.37 2.49 5.69
CA ALA A 159 -9.69 1.98 4.50
C ALA A 159 -10.16 2.68 3.21
N SER A 160 -11.46 2.85 3.03
CA SER A 160 -12.08 3.55 1.89
C SER A 160 -11.67 5.03 1.75
N SER A 161 -11.10 5.62 2.80
CA SER A 161 -10.60 7.00 2.77
C SER A 161 -9.15 7.11 2.30
N ILE A 162 -8.38 6.04 2.23
CA ILE A 162 -6.96 6.04 1.84
C ILE A 162 -6.81 6.54 0.40
N ARG A 163 -5.82 7.41 0.17
CA ARG A 163 -5.53 8.04 -1.12
C ARG A 163 -4.09 7.91 -1.56
N SER A 164 -3.16 7.69 -0.64
CA SER A 164 -1.79 7.35 -1.00
C SER A 164 -1.09 6.58 0.12
N ILE A 165 -0.08 5.82 -0.29
CA ILE A 165 0.86 5.15 0.60
C ILE A 165 2.28 5.63 0.28
N GLY A 166 3.09 5.87 1.32
CA GLY A 166 4.49 6.23 1.23
C GLY A 166 5.35 5.32 2.06
N ILE A 167 6.55 5.02 1.55
CA ILE A 167 7.63 4.33 2.25
C ILE A 167 8.69 5.40 2.54
N VAL A 168 9.05 5.59 3.81
CA VAL A 168 9.75 6.80 4.26
C VAL A 168 10.91 6.46 5.18
N ALA A 169 12.08 7.00 4.88
CA ALA A 169 13.16 7.18 5.85
C ALA A 169 12.97 8.57 6.49
N TYR A 170 12.82 8.64 7.83
CA TYR A 170 12.22 9.80 8.46
C TYR A 170 12.75 10.10 9.87
N GLY A 171 12.80 11.40 10.20
CA GLY A 171 12.77 11.93 11.57
C GLY A 171 14.09 11.95 12.33
N ARG A 172 15.19 11.54 11.71
CA ARG A 172 16.54 11.58 12.28
C ARG A 172 17.60 11.56 11.19
N ASP A 173 18.81 11.95 11.52
CA ASP A 173 19.97 11.85 10.62
C ASP A 173 20.40 10.39 10.49
N HIS A 174 20.41 9.86 9.29
CA HIS A 174 20.86 8.49 9.02
C HIS A 174 21.02 8.20 7.53
N SER A 175 21.83 7.19 7.23
CA SER A 175 21.86 6.58 5.89
C SER A 175 20.66 5.66 5.72
N ALA A 176 19.88 5.88 4.68
CA ALA A 176 18.83 4.96 4.24
C ALA A 176 19.37 4.02 3.17
N ASP A 177 19.06 2.74 3.31
CA ASP A 177 19.31 1.68 2.34
C ASP A 177 18.24 0.62 2.53
N LEU A 178 17.20 0.66 1.67
CA LEU A 178 16.03 -0.18 1.78
C LEU A 178 15.62 -0.70 0.40
N GLN A 179 15.53 -2.00 0.28
CA GLN A 179 14.93 -2.68 -0.87
C GLN A 179 13.52 -3.14 -0.51
N ILE A 180 12.59 -2.95 -1.43
CA ILE A 180 11.17 -3.29 -1.29
C ILE A 180 10.79 -4.17 -2.47
N ALA A 181 10.48 -5.46 -2.22
CA ALA A 181 10.06 -6.39 -3.27
C ALA A 181 8.54 -6.39 -3.49
N GLU A 182 7.76 -6.14 -2.45
CA GLU A 182 6.31 -6.10 -2.56
C GLU A 182 5.71 -5.18 -1.49
N ILE A 183 4.61 -4.53 -1.82
CA ILE A 183 3.78 -3.80 -0.88
C ILE A 183 2.33 -3.92 -1.30
N GLY A 184 1.44 -4.09 -0.33
CA GLY A 184 0.02 -4.20 -0.59
C GLY A 184 -0.84 -4.04 0.66
N PHE A 185 -2.13 -4.15 0.46
CA PHE A 185 -3.13 -4.14 1.51
C PHE A 185 -3.68 -5.54 1.74
N TYR A 186 -4.15 -5.82 2.95
CA TYR A 186 -4.77 -7.10 3.31
C TYR A 186 -6.00 -6.89 4.16
#